data_95bddd06015c8af58c58315cbbbe08eb
#
_entry.id   95bddd06015c8af58c58315cbbbe08eb
#
_cell.length_a   1.000
_cell.length_b   1.000
_cell.length_c   1.000
_cell.angle_alpha   90.00
_cell.angle_beta   90.00
_cell.angle_gamma   90.00
#
_symmetry.space_group_name_H-M   'P 1'
#
loop_
_entity.id
_entity.type
_entity.pdbx_description
1 polymer ?
#
loop_
_entity_poly.entity_id
_entity_poly.type
_entity_poly.pdbx_seq_one_letter_code
_entity_poly.pdbx_strand_id
1 'polypeptide(L)'
;MARDKVVVRALEKADLQRYRAIRLNALQRAPMSFGSTFEEENAYSDTIFARRLEKVDGNAIFGAFHGEELLGIAGHHRHERRTERHRGTLASVYVEPQARGLKLGEALVQKVIDHAARHVVVLDARVVATNEAAKRIYYALGFKTCGVERKALLVQGQYLDQELIYIDFSDPAWKDKLG
;
A
#
# COMPACT_ATOMS: atom_id res chain seq x y z
N MET A 1 -21.01 0.07 25.51
CA MET A 1 -19.70 0.52 24.97
C MET A 1 -19.84 0.69 23.47
N ALA A 2 -19.78 1.92 22.96
CA ALA A 2 -19.75 2.16 21.55
C ALA A 2 -18.51 1.44 20.97
N ARG A 3 -18.70 0.56 19.99
CA ARG A 3 -17.60 0.04 19.16
C ARG A 3 -17.05 1.23 18.43
N ASP A 4 -15.91 1.75 18.86
CA ASP A 4 -15.22 2.80 18.14
C ASP A 4 -15.05 2.35 16.70
N LYS A 5 -15.65 3.10 15.80
CA LYS A 5 -15.72 2.73 14.38
C LYS A 5 -14.34 2.92 13.76
N VAL A 6 -13.83 1.88 13.12
CA VAL A 6 -12.62 2.02 12.31
C VAL A 6 -12.87 3.04 11.19
N VAL A 7 -11.98 4.00 11.05
CA VAL A 7 -12.01 5.04 10.01
C VAL A 7 -10.80 4.89 9.11
N VAL A 8 -11.03 4.78 7.79
CA VAL A 8 -9.96 4.82 6.80
C VAL A 8 -9.94 6.17 6.11
N ARG A 9 -8.85 6.91 6.27
CA ARG A 9 -8.67 8.24 5.68
C ARG A 9 -7.26 8.47 5.16
N ALA A 10 -7.09 9.46 4.29
CA ALA A 10 -5.76 9.93 3.92
C ALA A 10 -5.03 10.48 5.14
N LEU A 11 -3.74 10.17 5.24
CA LEU A 11 -2.85 10.75 6.23
C LEU A 11 -2.48 12.18 5.83
N GLU A 12 -2.19 13.01 6.83
CA GLU A 12 -1.82 14.39 6.69
C GLU A 12 -0.52 14.69 7.46
N LYS A 13 0.03 15.88 7.31
CA LYS A 13 1.27 16.28 8.02
C LYS A 13 1.15 16.12 9.54
N ALA A 14 -0.05 16.30 10.10
CA ALA A 14 -0.31 16.08 11.53
C ALA A 14 -0.14 14.60 11.95
N ASP A 15 -0.23 13.66 11.01
CA ASP A 15 -0.05 12.23 11.26
C ASP A 15 1.42 11.77 11.14
N LEU A 16 2.36 12.66 10.86
CA LEU A 16 3.75 12.34 10.54
C LEU A 16 4.39 11.35 11.52
N GLN A 17 4.29 11.60 12.81
CA GLN A 17 4.93 10.75 13.82
C GLN A 17 4.27 9.37 13.91
N ARG A 18 2.93 9.31 13.81
CA ARG A 18 2.19 8.04 13.76
C ARG A 18 2.57 7.24 12.51
N TYR A 19 2.66 7.92 11.35
CA TYR A 19 3.04 7.31 10.08
C TYR A 19 4.47 6.76 10.13
N ARG A 20 5.43 7.56 10.60
CA ARG A 20 6.83 7.13 10.76
C ARG A 20 6.91 5.90 11.66
N ALA A 21 6.24 5.93 12.81
CA ALA A 21 6.25 4.83 13.77
C ALA A 21 5.70 3.53 13.16
N ILE A 22 4.52 3.56 12.55
CA ILE A 22 3.91 2.34 11.95
C ILE A 22 4.71 1.84 10.74
N ARG A 23 5.30 2.75 9.94
CA ARG A 23 6.14 2.36 8.80
C ARG A 23 7.39 1.63 9.25
N LEU A 24 8.10 2.14 10.24
CA LEU A 24 9.29 1.50 10.80
C LEU A 24 8.95 0.17 11.48
N ASN A 25 7.83 0.12 12.20
CA ASN A 25 7.33 -1.13 12.80
C ASN A 25 7.00 -2.18 11.73
N ALA A 26 6.39 -1.79 10.62
CA ALA A 26 6.10 -2.67 9.49
C ALA A 26 7.38 -3.33 8.93
N LEU A 27 8.43 -2.53 8.73
CA LEU A 27 9.71 -3.02 8.21
C LEU A 27 10.41 -4.00 9.18
N GLN A 28 10.30 -3.77 10.48
CA GLN A 28 10.84 -4.69 11.49
C GLN A 28 10.04 -5.99 11.62
N ARG A 29 8.70 -5.89 11.60
CA ARG A 29 7.82 -7.05 11.84
C ARG A 29 7.55 -7.91 10.62
N ALA A 30 7.66 -7.33 9.43
CA ALA A 30 7.38 -8.02 8.17
C ALA A 30 8.46 -7.71 7.10
N PRO A 31 9.76 -7.89 7.40
CA PRO A 31 10.85 -7.51 6.48
C PRO A 31 10.75 -8.20 5.12
N MET A 32 10.18 -9.41 5.06
CA MET A 32 9.99 -10.17 3.82
C MET A 32 8.89 -9.62 2.91
N SER A 33 8.15 -8.58 3.34
CA SER A 33 7.02 -8.03 2.58
C SER A 33 7.34 -6.71 1.88
N PHE A 34 8.54 -6.15 2.12
CA PHE A 34 8.91 -4.81 1.64
C PHE A 34 10.23 -4.82 0.87
N GLY A 35 10.35 -3.88 -0.05
CA GLY A 35 11.60 -3.67 -0.80
C GLY A 35 12.62 -2.79 -0.07
N SER A 36 12.21 -2.07 0.99
CA SER A 36 13.11 -1.29 1.85
C SER A 36 13.37 -2.04 3.16
N THR A 37 14.51 -1.77 3.80
CA THR A 37 14.83 -2.30 5.12
C THR A 37 14.52 -1.28 6.24
N PHE A 38 14.42 -1.79 7.47
CA PHE A 38 14.28 -0.92 8.65
C PHE A 38 15.48 0.02 8.79
N GLU A 39 16.70 -0.49 8.62
CA GLU A 39 17.95 0.27 8.76
C GLU A 39 18.00 1.44 7.79
N GLU A 40 17.61 1.21 6.53
CA GLU A 40 17.54 2.27 5.52
C GLU A 40 16.55 3.36 5.91
N GLU A 41 15.31 3.00 6.20
CA GLU A 41 14.26 4.01 6.47
C GLU A 41 14.38 4.65 7.86
N ASN A 42 14.94 3.95 8.85
CA ASN A 42 15.21 4.54 10.16
C ASN A 42 16.24 5.67 10.11
N ALA A 43 17.17 5.62 9.13
CA ALA A 43 18.13 6.68 8.86
C ALA A 43 17.53 7.93 8.17
N TYR A 44 16.29 7.84 7.67
CA TYR A 44 15.63 8.97 7.01
C TYR A 44 15.19 10.03 8.01
N SER A 45 15.35 11.30 7.60
CA SER A 45 14.82 12.43 8.37
C SER A 45 13.28 12.49 8.30
N ASP A 46 12.69 13.19 9.25
CA ASP A 46 11.25 13.46 9.25
C ASP A 46 10.78 14.20 7.97
N THR A 47 11.67 14.98 7.33
CA THR A 47 11.39 15.64 6.04
C THR A 47 11.08 14.64 4.94
N ILE A 48 11.77 13.49 4.89
CA ILE A 48 11.50 12.45 3.88
C ILE A 48 10.14 11.81 4.12
N PHE A 49 9.80 11.51 5.38
CA PHE A 49 8.49 10.98 5.74
C PHE A 49 7.38 12.00 5.48
N ALA A 50 7.59 13.29 5.82
CA ALA A 50 6.62 14.36 5.58
C ALA A 50 6.31 14.52 4.09
N ARG A 51 7.33 14.43 3.22
CA ARG A 51 7.15 14.50 1.76
C ARG A 51 6.24 13.38 1.24
N ARG A 52 6.29 12.18 1.82
CA ARG A 52 5.40 11.07 1.45
C ARG A 52 3.92 11.35 1.78
N LEU A 53 3.65 12.26 2.72
CA LEU A 53 2.28 12.67 3.10
C LEU A 53 1.76 13.85 2.28
N GLU A 54 2.59 14.42 1.40
CA GLU A 54 2.15 15.49 0.50
C GLU A 54 1.25 14.93 -0.59
N LYS A 55 0.08 15.58 -0.75
CA LYS A 55 -0.93 15.19 -1.76
C LYS A 55 -0.60 15.84 -3.11
N VAL A 56 0.57 15.53 -3.65
CA VAL A 56 1.04 16.06 -4.93
C VAL A 56 0.81 15.01 -6.01
N ASP A 57 0.32 15.44 -7.17
CA ASP A 57 0.16 14.61 -8.37
C ASP A 57 -0.67 13.31 -8.17
N GLY A 58 -1.59 13.30 -7.20
CA GLY A 58 -2.39 12.10 -6.88
C GLY A 58 -1.71 11.13 -5.93
N ASN A 59 -0.51 11.42 -5.42
CA ASN A 59 0.11 10.63 -4.35
C ASN A 59 -0.70 10.74 -3.06
N ALA A 60 -0.86 9.65 -2.35
CA ALA A 60 -1.53 9.63 -1.06
C ALA A 60 -1.13 8.41 -0.23
N ILE A 61 -1.02 8.59 1.08
CA ILE A 61 -0.95 7.49 2.04
C ILE A 61 -2.26 7.48 2.82
N PHE A 62 -2.88 6.33 2.92
CA PHE A 62 -4.10 6.11 3.71
C PHE A 62 -3.76 5.38 5.00
N GLY A 63 -4.46 5.73 6.06
CA GLY A 63 -4.37 5.09 7.37
C GLY A 63 -5.72 4.56 7.84
N ALA A 64 -5.71 3.41 8.49
CA ALA A 64 -6.86 2.85 9.20
C ALA A 64 -6.70 3.15 10.69
N PHE A 65 -7.67 3.86 11.26
CA PHE A 65 -7.67 4.33 12.64
C PHE A 65 -8.76 3.65 13.46
N HIS A 66 -8.42 3.32 14.70
CA HIS A 66 -9.39 3.02 15.75
C HIS A 66 -9.21 4.06 16.87
N GLY A 67 -10.17 4.97 16.98
CA GLY A 67 -9.96 6.19 17.75
C GLY A 67 -8.76 6.99 17.20
N GLU A 68 -7.77 7.25 18.03
CA GLU A 68 -6.52 7.93 17.62
C GLU A 68 -5.38 6.98 17.19
N GLU A 69 -5.55 5.69 17.37
CA GLU A 69 -4.54 4.69 17.07
C GLU A 69 -4.51 4.36 15.59
N LEU A 70 -3.36 4.50 14.95
CA LEU A 70 -3.13 4.12 13.56
C LEU A 70 -2.74 2.64 13.48
N LEU A 71 -3.65 1.81 12.96
CA LEU A 71 -3.54 0.36 12.95
C LEU A 71 -3.12 -0.25 11.60
N GLY A 72 -3.12 0.54 10.54
CA GLY A 72 -2.68 0.07 9.24
C GLY A 72 -2.48 1.21 8.26
N ILE A 73 -1.70 0.96 7.21
CA ILE A 73 -1.39 1.91 6.14
C ILE A 73 -1.43 1.25 4.77
N ALA A 74 -1.69 2.04 3.74
CA ALA A 74 -1.49 1.71 2.34
C ALA A 74 -1.24 2.98 1.54
N GLY A 75 -0.41 2.93 0.50
CA GLY A 75 -0.02 4.08 -0.30
C GLY A 75 -0.34 3.95 -1.78
N HIS A 76 -0.64 5.07 -2.42
CA HIS A 76 -0.66 5.26 -3.86
C HIS A 76 0.46 6.21 -4.26
N HIS A 77 1.31 5.76 -5.18
CA HIS A 77 2.39 6.56 -5.76
C HIS A 77 2.22 6.60 -7.28
N ARG A 78 2.00 7.79 -7.82
CA ARG A 78 1.97 7.99 -9.28
C ARG A 78 3.40 7.96 -9.83
N HIS A 79 3.59 7.37 -11.02
CA HIS A 79 4.89 7.37 -11.68
C HIS A 79 5.26 8.79 -12.13
N GLU A 80 6.53 9.17 -11.96
CA GLU A 80 6.99 10.55 -12.20
C GLU A 80 7.32 10.82 -13.67
N ARG A 81 7.78 9.80 -14.42
CA ARG A 81 8.15 9.96 -15.82
C ARG A 81 6.94 10.30 -16.67
N ARG A 82 7.05 11.30 -17.55
CA ARG A 82 5.94 11.77 -18.41
C ARG A 82 5.25 10.67 -19.18
N THR A 83 6.02 9.71 -19.71
CA THR A 83 5.51 8.55 -20.45
C THR A 83 4.81 7.50 -19.59
N GLU A 84 4.96 7.57 -18.27
CA GLU A 84 4.41 6.62 -17.31
C GLU A 84 3.38 7.26 -16.36
N ARG A 85 3.06 8.56 -16.51
CA ARG A 85 2.15 9.28 -15.60
C ARG A 85 0.70 8.79 -15.61
N HIS A 86 0.33 7.95 -16.56
CA HIS A 86 -0.94 7.23 -16.57
C HIS A 86 -0.93 6.00 -15.64
N ARG A 87 0.18 5.72 -14.99
CA ARG A 87 0.38 4.59 -14.07
C ARG A 87 0.61 5.07 -12.64
N GLY A 88 0.22 4.23 -11.71
CA GLY A 88 0.57 4.38 -10.29
C GLY A 88 0.79 3.04 -9.65
N THR A 89 1.40 3.04 -8.47
CA THR A 89 1.75 1.83 -7.71
C THR A 89 1.04 1.85 -6.37
N LEU A 90 0.36 0.74 -6.04
CA LEU A 90 -0.05 0.41 -4.67
C LEU A 90 1.18 -0.09 -3.91
N ALA A 91 1.52 0.55 -2.81
CA ALA A 91 2.68 0.22 -1.99
C ALA A 91 2.40 0.36 -0.50
N SER A 92 3.35 -0.10 0.32
CA SER A 92 3.35 0.09 1.77
C SER A 92 2.11 -0.45 2.50
N VAL A 93 1.49 -1.52 1.98
CA VAL A 93 0.32 -2.13 2.63
C VAL A 93 0.77 -2.87 3.88
N TYR A 94 0.27 -2.44 5.04
CA TYR A 94 0.56 -3.06 6.32
C TYR A 94 -0.62 -2.90 7.29
N VAL A 95 -0.85 -3.92 8.09
CA VAL A 95 -1.82 -3.90 9.21
C VAL A 95 -1.14 -4.49 10.44
N GLU A 96 -1.26 -3.80 11.56
CA GLU A 96 -0.74 -4.27 12.85
C GLU A 96 -1.29 -5.64 13.22
N PRO A 97 -0.46 -6.56 13.78
CA PRO A 97 -0.88 -7.92 14.07
C PRO A 97 -2.15 -8.02 14.91
N GLN A 98 -2.30 -7.15 15.94
CA GLN A 98 -3.46 -7.11 16.83
C GLN A 98 -4.75 -6.67 16.13
N ALA A 99 -4.66 -6.04 14.95
CA ALA A 99 -5.79 -5.57 14.17
C ALA A 99 -6.10 -6.47 12.96
N ARG A 100 -5.38 -7.56 12.79
CA ARG A 100 -5.66 -8.54 11.74
C ARG A 100 -7.01 -9.23 11.98
N GLY A 101 -7.66 -9.66 10.90
CA GLY A 101 -9.00 -10.23 10.98
C GLY A 101 -10.15 -9.20 10.98
N LEU A 102 -9.85 -7.91 11.18
CA LEU A 102 -10.82 -6.81 11.10
C LEU A 102 -11.05 -6.28 9.67
N LYS A 103 -10.53 -6.96 8.64
CA LYS A 103 -10.60 -6.58 7.23
C LYS A 103 -9.99 -5.21 6.89
N LEU A 104 -9.09 -4.70 7.76
CA LEU A 104 -8.46 -3.40 7.54
C LEU A 104 -7.59 -3.36 6.30
N GLY A 105 -6.88 -4.45 5.98
CA GLY A 105 -6.07 -4.55 4.77
C GLY A 105 -6.92 -4.42 3.51
N GLU A 106 -8.07 -5.09 3.46
CA GLU A 106 -9.04 -4.98 2.36
C GLU A 106 -9.58 -3.54 2.23
N ALA A 107 -10.00 -2.93 3.34
CA ALA A 107 -10.51 -1.56 3.36
C ALA A 107 -9.47 -0.53 2.93
N LEU A 108 -8.21 -0.69 3.34
CA LEU A 108 -7.10 0.17 2.94
C LEU A 108 -6.81 0.06 1.45
N VAL A 109 -6.69 -1.17 0.93
CA VAL A 109 -6.42 -1.41 -0.50
C VAL A 109 -7.57 -0.90 -1.35
N GLN A 110 -8.84 -1.15 -0.96
CA GLN A 110 -10.01 -0.60 -1.65
C GLN A 110 -9.95 0.95 -1.70
N LYS A 111 -9.57 1.59 -0.60
CA LYS A 111 -9.42 3.04 -0.55
C LYS A 111 -8.36 3.57 -1.51
N VAL A 112 -7.24 2.85 -1.64
CA VAL A 112 -6.20 3.17 -2.62
C VAL A 112 -6.72 2.99 -4.05
N ILE A 113 -7.45 1.90 -4.33
CA ILE A 113 -8.06 1.65 -5.65
C ILE A 113 -9.02 2.78 -6.04
N ASP A 114 -9.94 3.15 -5.15
CA ASP A 114 -10.92 4.23 -5.38
C ASP A 114 -10.23 5.58 -5.63
N HIS A 115 -9.13 5.82 -4.95
CA HIS A 115 -8.32 7.02 -5.15
C HIS A 115 -7.58 6.98 -6.49
N ALA A 116 -6.86 5.87 -6.77
CA ALA A 116 -6.06 5.70 -7.98
C ALA A 116 -6.90 5.79 -9.25
N ALA A 117 -8.11 5.24 -9.26
CA ALA A 117 -9.04 5.27 -10.40
C ALA A 117 -9.37 6.69 -10.89
N ARG A 118 -9.21 7.70 -10.03
CA ARG A 118 -9.41 9.13 -10.39
C ARG A 118 -8.15 9.82 -10.91
N HIS A 119 -6.98 9.19 -10.81
CA HIS A 119 -5.69 9.82 -11.08
C HIS A 119 -4.86 9.11 -12.15
N VAL A 120 -5.08 7.79 -12.33
CA VAL A 120 -4.29 6.97 -13.25
C VAL A 120 -5.17 6.01 -14.05
N VAL A 121 -4.65 5.49 -15.15
CA VAL A 121 -5.31 4.47 -15.98
C VAL A 121 -4.98 3.07 -15.48
N VAL A 122 -3.75 2.87 -14.98
CA VAL A 122 -3.26 1.58 -14.48
C VAL A 122 -2.74 1.73 -13.06
N LEU A 123 -3.23 0.90 -12.16
CA LEU A 123 -2.67 0.72 -10.82
C LEU A 123 -1.92 -0.62 -10.79
N ASP A 124 -0.62 -0.57 -10.61
CA ASP A 124 0.20 -1.77 -10.43
C ASP A 124 0.59 -1.99 -8.97
N ALA A 125 1.03 -3.21 -8.68
CA ALA A 125 1.63 -3.57 -7.39
C ALA A 125 2.60 -4.75 -7.58
N ARG A 126 3.47 -4.90 -6.61
CA ARG A 126 4.36 -6.06 -6.47
C ARG A 126 4.05 -6.75 -5.15
N VAL A 127 3.86 -8.06 -5.20
CA VAL A 127 3.61 -8.86 -4.01
C VAL A 127 4.57 -10.03 -3.97
N VAL A 128 5.18 -10.29 -2.81
CA VAL A 128 6.03 -11.46 -2.62
C VAL A 128 5.21 -12.72 -2.91
N ALA A 129 5.72 -13.57 -3.79
CA ALA A 129 4.97 -14.72 -4.35
C ALA A 129 4.43 -15.68 -3.29
N THR A 130 5.09 -15.75 -2.13
CA THR A 130 4.67 -16.56 -0.97
C THR A 130 3.72 -15.86 -0.01
N ASN A 131 3.42 -14.56 -0.23
CA ASN A 131 2.49 -13.81 0.63
C ASN A 131 1.04 -14.06 0.23
N GLU A 132 0.53 -15.25 0.53
CA GLU A 132 -0.82 -15.69 0.16
C GLU A 132 -1.92 -14.80 0.79
N ALA A 133 -1.68 -14.23 1.96
CA ALA A 133 -2.65 -13.35 2.63
C ALA A 133 -2.87 -12.06 1.83
N ALA A 134 -1.79 -11.40 1.39
CA ALA A 134 -1.87 -10.20 0.57
C ALA A 134 -2.44 -10.51 -0.83
N LYS A 135 -1.99 -11.59 -1.47
CA LYS A 135 -2.47 -12.01 -2.79
C LYS A 135 -3.98 -12.23 -2.80
N ARG A 136 -4.51 -12.90 -1.76
CA ARG A 136 -5.95 -13.13 -1.63
C ARG A 136 -6.76 -11.84 -1.61
N ILE A 137 -6.28 -10.82 -0.88
CA ILE A 137 -6.91 -9.49 -0.85
C ILE A 137 -6.86 -8.85 -2.23
N TYR A 138 -5.69 -8.83 -2.87
CA TYR A 138 -5.50 -8.16 -4.15
C TYR A 138 -6.36 -8.77 -5.26
N TYR A 139 -6.38 -10.10 -5.38
CA TYR A 139 -7.19 -10.77 -6.39
C TYR A 139 -8.70 -10.62 -6.14
N ALA A 140 -9.14 -10.67 -4.88
CA ALA A 140 -10.53 -10.42 -4.54
C ALA A 140 -10.97 -8.99 -4.93
N LEU A 141 -10.06 -8.01 -4.86
CA LEU A 141 -10.32 -6.63 -5.23
C LEU A 141 -10.09 -6.34 -6.73
N GLY A 142 -9.75 -7.35 -7.53
CA GLY A 142 -9.72 -7.24 -8.99
C GLY A 142 -8.35 -7.05 -9.62
N PHE A 143 -7.26 -7.17 -8.86
CA PHE A 143 -5.92 -7.25 -9.45
C PHE A 143 -5.78 -8.53 -10.28
N LYS A 144 -5.03 -8.41 -11.38
CA LYS A 144 -4.67 -9.51 -12.28
C LYS A 144 -3.15 -9.65 -12.31
N THR A 145 -2.64 -10.88 -12.39
CA THR A 145 -1.21 -11.14 -12.60
C THR A 145 -0.80 -10.83 -14.05
N CYS A 146 0.34 -10.17 -14.23
CA CYS A 146 0.98 -10.00 -15.54
C CYS A 146 2.36 -10.66 -15.63
N GLY A 147 2.90 -11.19 -14.54
CA GLY A 147 4.17 -11.90 -14.56
C GLY A 147 4.76 -12.15 -13.18
N VAL A 148 5.89 -12.85 -13.17
CA VAL A 148 6.68 -13.12 -11.97
C VAL A 148 8.11 -12.66 -12.19
N GLU A 149 8.59 -11.81 -11.32
CA GLU A 149 9.99 -11.38 -11.26
C GLU A 149 10.75 -12.33 -10.33
N ARG A 150 11.64 -13.13 -10.91
CA ARG A 150 12.43 -14.11 -10.16
C ARG A 150 13.54 -13.43 -9.40
N LYS A 151 13.74 -13.87 -8.13
CA LYS A 151 14.78 -13.32 -7.23
C LYS A 151 14.73 -11.80 -7.16
N ALA A 152 13.53 -11.24 -7.12
CA ALA A 152 13.28 -9.80 -7.12
C ALA A 152 13.82 -9.11 -5.88
N LEU A 153 13.86 -9.80 -4.74
CA LEU A 153 14.39 -9.29 -3.48
C LEU A 153 15.39 -10.27 -2.88
N LEU A 154 16.39 -9.72 -2.18
CA LEU A 154 17.27 -10.46 -1.28
C LEU A 154 17.05 -9.94 0.14
N VAL A 155 16.42 -10.73 0.99
CA VAL A 155 16.08 -10.36 2.37
C VAL A 155 16.63 -11.43 3.31
N GLN A 156 17.46 -11.03 4.27
CA GLN A 156 18.06 -11.93 5.28
C GLN A 156 18.71 -13.18 4.65
N GLY A 157 19.41 -12.98 3.52
CA GLY A 157 20.09 -14.06 2.79
C GLY A 157 19.19 -14.95 1.94
N GLN A 158 17.89 -14.65 1.82
CA GLN A 158 16.93 -15.38 1.00
C GLN A 158 16.51 -14.59 -0.23
N TYR A 159 16.54 -15.23 -1.40
CA TYR A 159 15.95 -14.66 -2.61
C TYR A 159 14.44 -14.89 -2.62
N LEU A 160 13.69 -13.81 -2.87
CA LEU A 160 12.25 -13.83 -2.97
C LEU A 160 11.80 -13.46 -4.38
N ASP A 161 10.86 -14.23 -4.92
CA ASP A 161 10.16 -13.89 -6.14
C ASP A 161 9.02 -12.91 -5.83
N GLN A 162 8.71 -12.02 -6.79
CA GLN A 162 7.53 -11.15 -6.70
C GLN A 162 6.59 -11.40 -7.87
N GLU A 163 5.30 -11.46 -7.60
CA GLU A 163 4.27 -11.36 -8.63
C GLU A 163 4.04 -9.90 -8.97
N LEU A 164 4.00 -9.62 -10.27
CA LEU A 164 3.63 -8.32 -10.82
C LEU A 164 2.14 -8.36 -11.10
N ILE A 165 1.38 -7.51 -10.44
CA ILE A 165 -0.07 -7.47 -10.52
C ILE A 165 -0.55 -6.06 -10.88
N TYR A 166 -1.74 -5.96 -11.52
CA TYR A 166 -2.28 -4.69 -11.96
C TYR A 166 -3.80 -4.68 -12.03
N ILE A 167 -4.36 -3.46 -12.00
CA ILE A 167 -5.73 -3.14 -12.43
C ILE A 167 -5.62 -2.16 -13.58
N ASP A 168 -6.35 -2.40 -14.65
CA ASP A 168 -6.57 -1.45 -15.75
C ASP A 168 -7.97 -0.83 -15.59
N PHE A 169 -8.02 0.43 -15.19
CA PHE A 169 -9.27 1.17 -14.99
C PHE A 169 -9.99 1.52 -16.29
N SER A 170 -9.33 1.37 -17.46
CA SER A 170 -9.96 1.52 -18.77
C SER A 170 -10.66 0.26 -19.26
N ASP A 171 -10.37 -0.90 -18.66
CA ASP A 171 -11.02 -2.17 -18.98
C ASP A 171 -12.54 -2.08 -18.71
N PRO A 172 -13.42 -2.38 -19.71
CA PRO A 172 -14.86 -2.39 -19.53
C PRO A 172 -15.31 -3.24 -18.33
N ALA A 173 -14.67 -4.39 -18.12
CA ALA A 173 -14.98 -5.27 -16.98
C ALA A 173 -14.70 -4.63 -15.62
N TRP A 174 -13.85 -3.61 -15.55
CA TRP A 174 -13.63 -2.81 -14.35
C TRP A 174 -14.74 -1.76 -14.18
N LYS A 175 -15.14 -1.08 -15.26
CA LYS A 175 -16.18 -0.04 -15.22
C LYS A 175 -17.51 -0.57 -14.73
N ASP A 176 -17.85 -1.81 -15.07
CA ASP A 176 -19.08 -2.48 -14.62
C ASP A 176 -19.11 -2.76 -13.10
N LYS A 177 -17.93 -2.74 -12.42
CA LYS A 177 -17.83 -2.89 -10.96
C LYS A 177 -18.05 -1.59 -10.18
N LEU A 178 -17.96 -0.44 -10.86
CA LEU A 178 -18.11 0.89 -10.25
C LEU A 178 -19.55 1.45 -10.39
N GLY A 179 -20.42 0.79 -11.15
CA GLY A 179 -21.88 1.08 -11.28
C GLY A 179 -22.65 0.25 -10.29
#